data_2e4c87e84f27708063351f5385162d35
#
_entry.id   2e4c87e84f27708063351f5385162d35
#
_cell.length_a   1.000
_cell.length_b   1.000
_cell.length_c   1.000
_cell.angle_alpha   90.00
_cell.angle_beta   90.00
_cell.angle_gamma   90.00
#
_symmetry.space_group_name_H-M   'P 1'
#
loop_
_entity.id
_entity.type
_entity.pdbx_description
1 polymer ?
#
loop_
_entity_poly.entity_id
_entity_poly.type
_entity_poly.pdbx_seq_one_letter_code
_entity_poly.pdbx_strand_id
1 'polypeptide(L)'
;MIPPEPPMIDSESPSLLALLEQMLLRAASDLHLKEACPPALRVDGHLVPVGGIAPLSRRAIEALITEMTTQEQRGVLALTGDLEFAFSVAGVSRYRASLVRQRGQLGAVLRRIPVEIPDIDRLGLPPITKKLCELPRGLVLVTGPTGSGKSTTLASMVDYLNREHTGHIMTMEDPIEFVHRDRNCFVTQREIGSDCESFGLALRRALRHDPDVIMIGELRDRETISLALTAAETGHLVLATVHTPNAIQTVDRIFDAFPFEERTAACGRVAVCLQGVLSQTLVPRTTGGRVAVVEVMVSTEAVRSCIREGKTHQIHSQIQTGMQHGMQTHATALADLVHKSLITEEVAIQQAANLDELKNQLSHGPAYLRSTARPAPAAAAPPRRAPPPAPVEPLPPPPVAPAPAPASVIPRSPGVAELLEKLRRA
;
A
#
# COMPACT_ATOMS: atom_id res chain seq x y z
N MET A 1 -23.83 3.11 27.25
CA MET A 1 -23.30 4.47 27.53
C MET A 1 -23.59 5.29 26.29
N ILE A 2 -24.35 6.36 26.37
CA ILE A 2 -24.63 7.26 25.23
C ILE A 2 -23.30 7.97 24.92
N PRO A 3 -22.80 7.92 23.67
CA PRO A 3 -21.58 8.66 23.34
C PRO A 3 -21.79 10.16 23.60
N PRO A 4 -20.76 10.90 24.04
CA PRO A 4 -20.89 12.33 24.30
C PRO A 4 -21.35 13.06 23.03
N GLU A 5 -22.25 14.02 23.21
CA GLU A 5 -22.71 14.88 22.09
C GLU A 5 -21.49 15.54 21.43
N PRO A 6 -21.43 15.50 20.10
CA PRO A 6 -20.32 16.14 19.37
C PRO A 6 -20.36 17.68 19.62
N PRO A 7 -19.20 18.34 19.60
CA PRO A 7 -19.13 19.80 19.75
C PRO A 7 -20.02 20.48 18.70
N MET A 8 -20.72 21.54 19.14
CA MET A 8 -21.55 22.36 18.26
C MET A 8 -20.70 22.97 17.15
N ILE A 9 -21.04 22.65 15.92
CA ILE A 9 -20.40 23.22 14.72
C ILE A 9 -21.24 24.41 14.28
N ASP A 10 -20.58 25.50 13.88
CA ASP A 10 -21.27 26.63 13.26
C ASP A 10 -22.07 26.14 12.04
N SER A 11 -23.39 26.26 12.12
CA SER A 11 -24.30 25.69 11.13
C SER A 11 -24.23 26.35 9.76
N GLU A 12 -23.74 27.61 9.68
CA GLU A 12 -23.69 28.37 8.43
C GLU A 12 -22.31 28.33 7.75
N SER A 13 -21.22 28.12 8.52
CA SER A 13 -19.84 28.10 8.00
C SER A 13 -18.97 27.18 8.79
N PRO A 14 -19.10 25.84 8.59
CA PRO A 14 -18.28 24.87 9.30
C PRO A 14 -16.81 25.05 8.87
N SER A 15 -15.87 25.03 9.82
CA SER A 15 -14.46 24.97 9.50
C SER A 15 -14.06 23.57 8.99
N LEU A 16 -13.06 23.49 8.13
CA LEU A 16 -12.54 22.20 7.65
C LEU A 16 -12.15 21.29 8.82
N LEU A 17 -11.46 21.85 9.82
CA LEU A 17 -11.01 21.09 11.00
C LEU A 17 -12.18 20.44 11.74
N ALA A 18 -13.28 21.16 11.98
CA ALA A 18 -14.45 20.63 12.66
C ALA A 18 -15.08 19.47 11.88
N LEU A 19 -15.11 19.53 10.55
CA LEU A 19 -15.61 18.45 9.70
C LEU A 19 -14.69 17.22 9.75
N LEU A 20 -13.37 17.42 9.76
CA LEU A 20 -12.39 16.34 9.88
C LEU A 20 -12.42 15.68 11.27
N GLU A 21 -12.70 16.43 12.33
CA GLU A 21 -12.95 15.89 13.68
C GLU A 21 -14.19 14.99 13.71
N GLN A 22 -15.29 15.40 13.08
CA GLN A 22 -16.48 14.53 12.94
C GLN A 22 -16.18 13.25 12.16
N MET A 23 -15.33 13.34 11.13
CA MET A 23 -14.88 12.19 10.38
C MET A 23 -14.11 11.18 11.26
N LEU A 24 -13.26 11.67 12.17
CA LEU A 24 -12.52 10.83 13.13
C LEU A 24 -13.44 10.21 14.16
N LEU A 25 -14.31 11.01 14.81
CA LEU A 25 -15.22 10.56 15.86
C LEU A 25 -16.18 9.46 15.38
N ARG A 26 -16.59 9.52 14.11
CA ARG A 26 -17.50 8.53 13.51
C ARG A 26 -16.78 7.42 12.75
N ALA A 27 -15.45 7.34 12.84
CA ALA A 27 -14.62 6.40 12.08
C ALA A 27 -14.94 6.39 10.57
N ALA A 28 -15.32 7.55 10.01
CA ALA A 28 -15.69 7.68 8.62
C ALA A 28 -14.47 7.54 7.70
N SER A 29 -14.67 6.93 6.54
CA SER A 29 -13.63 6.76 5.53
C SER A 29 -13.48 8.00 4.64
N ASP A 30 -14.59 8.65 4.29
CA ASP A 30 -14.62 9.77 3.38
C ASP A 30 -15.54 10.90 3.89
N LEU A 31 -15.18 12.15 3.60
CA LEU A 31 -16.00 13.35 3.76
C LEU A 31 -16.37 13.86 2.37
N HIS A 32 -17.65 14.05 2.13
CA HIS A 32 -18.19 14.57 0.88
C HIS A 32 -18.72 15.99 1.10
N LEU A 33 -18.24 16.93 0.32
CA LEU A 33 -18.63 18.33 0.30
C LEU A 33 -19.22 18.67 -1.07
N LYS A 34 -20.43 19.20 -1.08
CA LYS A 34 -21.13 19.60 -2.31
C LYS A 34 -21.97 20.83 -2.05
N GLU A 35 -21.98 21.77 -3.00
CA GLU A 35 -22.84 22.95 -2.96
C GLU A 35 -24.32 22.55 -2.88
N ALA A 36 -25.11 23.30 -2.13
CA ALA A 36 -26.53 23.08 -1.86
C ALA A 36 -26.86 21.74 -1.16
N CYS A 37 -25.85 21.06 -0.59
CA CYS A 37 -26.02 19.83 0.21
C CYS A 37 -25.32 19.99 1.57
N PRO A 38 -25.85 19.39 2.65
CA PRO A 38 -25.09 19.30 3.89
C PRO A 38 -23.84 18.42 3.68
N PRO A 39 -22.73 18.69 4.39
CA PRO A 39 -21.58 17.78 4.40
C PRO A 39 -22.03 16.37 4.75
N ALA A 40 -21.47 15.36 4.10
CA ALA A 40 -21.81 13.97 4.35
C ALA A 40 -20.55 13.12 4.61
N LEU A 41 -20.65 12.20 5.55
CA LEU A 41 -19.60 11.25 5.91
C LEU A 41 -19.94 9.86 5.36
N ARG A 42 -18.94 9.14 4.88
CA ARG A 42 -19.08 7.73 4.57
C ARG A 42 -18.70 6.90 5.78
N VAL A 43 -19.72 6.32 6.42
CA VAL A 43 -19.58 5.46 7.59
C VAL A 43 -20.08 4.06 7.22
N ASP A 44 -19.28 3.04 7.41
CA ASP A 44 -19.59 1.64 7.04
C ASP A 44 -20.16 1.47 5.61
N GLY A 45 -19.62 2.24 4.68
CA GLY A 45 -20.03 2.22 3.28
C GLY A 45 -21.23 3.11 2.92
N HIS A 46 -21.96 3.64 3.92
CA HIS A 46 -23.15 4.47 3.72
C HIS A 46 -22.81 5.95 3.85
N LEU A 47 -23.42 6.80 3.00
CA LEU A 47 -23.32 8.26 3.11
C LEU A 47 -24.35 8.76 4.12
N VAL A 48 -23.86 9.39 5.19
CA VAL A 48 -24.68 9.94 6.29
C VAL A 48 -24.41 11.43 6.40
N PRO A 49 -25.43 12.30 6.34
CA PRO A 49 -25.25 13.73 6.55
C PRO A 49 -24.67 14.03 7.93
N VAL A 50 -23.83 15.06 8.02
CA VAL A 50 -23.39 15.59 9.32
C VAL A 50 -24.53 16.39 9.94
N GLY A 51 -25.08 15.88 11.06
CA GLY A 51 -26.19 16.52 11.73
C GLY A 51 -25.88 17.94 12.21
N GLY A 52 -26.87 18.81 12.16
CA GLY A 52 -26.77 20.20 12.67
C GLY A 52 -26.07 21.18 11.71
N ILE A 53 -25.65 20.75 10.50
CA ILE A 53 -25.04 21.63 9.51
C ILE A 53 -26.01 21.86 8.35
N ALA A 54 -26.23 23.13 8.00
CA ALA A 54 -27.06 23.52 6.85
C ALA A 54 -26.40 23.10 5.51
N PRO A 55 -27.18 23.04 4.40
CA PRO A 55 -26.61 22.88 3.07
C PRO A 55 -25.54 23.94 2.79
N LEU A 56 -24.38 23.52 2.31
CA LEU A 56 -23.24 24.41 2.05
C LEU A 56 -23.56 25.41 0.96
N SER A 57 -23.39 26.69 1.26
CA SER A 57 -23.42 27.73 0.24
C SER A 57 -22.15 27.66 -0.63
N ARG A 58 -22.20 28.26 -1.82
CA ARG A 58 -21.03 28.41 -2.69
C ARG A 58 -19.85 29.04 -1.93
N ARG A 59 -20.12 30.10 -1.15
CA ARG A 59 -19.09 30.79 -0.36
C ARG A 59 -18.48 29.89 0.71
N ALA A 60 -19.27 29.05 1.36
CA ALA A 60 -18.81 28.11 2.37
C ALA A 60 -17.88 27.03 1.75
N ILE A 61 -18.24 26.48 0.58
CA ILE A 61 -17.38 25.52 -0.13
C ILE A 61 -16.08 26.15 -0.61
N GLU A 62 -16.13 27.37 -1.16
CA GLU A 62 -14.93 28.10 -1.61
C GLU A 62 -13.99 28.40 -0.42
N ALA A 63 -14.54 28.71 0.76
CA ALA A 63 -13.76 28.89 1.99
C ALA A 63 -13.08 27.57 2.41
N LEU A 64 -13.82 26.47 2.49
CA LEU A 64 -13.27 25.15 2.83
C LEU A 64 -12.17 24.72 1.85
N ILE A 65 -12.35 24.93 0.55
CA ILE A 65 -11.33 24.64 -0.47
C ILE A 65 -10.11 25.54 -0.26
N THR A 66 -10.31 26.80 0.08
CA THR A 66 -9.20 27.73 0.36
C THR A 66 -8.38 27.32 1.57
N GLU A 67 -9.03 26.78 2.62
CA GLU A 67 -8.33 26.25 3.80
C GLU A 67 -7.41 25.06 3.49
N MET A 68 -7.76 24.23 2.50
CA MET A 68 -7.01 22.98 2.19
C MET A 68 -6.06 23.12 1.00
N THR A 69 -6.09 24.22 0.23
CA THR A 69 -5.33 24.38 -1.02
C THR A 69 -4.38 25.56 -1.02
N THR A 70 -3.27 25.44 -1.75
CA THR A 70 -2.39 26.57 -2.07
C THR A 70 -2.96 27.42 -3.20
N GLN A 71 -2.38 28.61 -3.41
CA GLN A 71 -2.77 29.48 -4.53
C GLN A 71 -2.52 28.83 -5.89
N GLU A 72 -1.42 28.11 -6.04
CA GLU A 72 -1.05 27.37 -7.25
C GLU A 72 -2.08 26.28 -7.55
N GLN A 73 -2.41 25.45 -6.55
CA GLN A 73 -3.42 24.40 -6.66
C GLN A 73 -4.80 24.94 -7.06
N ARG A 74 -5.20 26.09 -6.51
CA ARG A 74 -6.44 26.76 -6.94
C ARG A 74 -6.37 27.26 -8.38
N GLY A 75 -5.18 27.68 -8.85
CA GLY A 75 -4.95 28.00 -10.25
C GLY A 75 -5.16 26.80 -11.18
N VAL A 76 -4.63 25.64 -10.82
CA VAL A 76 -4.84 24.39 -11.56
C VAL A 76 -6.33 24.02 -11.58
N LEU A 77 -7.02 24.02 -10.43
CA LEU A 77 -8.45 23.72 -10.34
C LEU A 77 -9.30 24.69 -11.20
N ALA A 78 -8.92 25.95 -11.27
CA ALA A 78 -9.62 26.93 -12.09
C ALA A 78 -9.48 26.65 -13.60
N LEU A 79 -8.31 26.12 -14.03
CA LEU A 79 -8.01 25.83 -15.43
C LEU A 79 -8.57 24.49 -15.88
N THR A 80 -8.38 23.43 -15.07
CA THR A 80 -8.70 22.06 -15.45
C THR A 80 -10.11 21.62 -15.03
N GLY A 81 -10.65 22.23 -13.98
CA GLY A 81 -11.90 21.80 -13.35
C GLY A 81 -11.76 20.67 -12.35
N ASP A 82 -10.58 20.03 -12.27
CA ASP A 82 -10.27 18.92 -11.38
C ASP A 82 -8.93 19.15 -10.68
N LEU A 83 -8.80 18.66 -9.45
CA LEU A 83 -7.55 18.70 -8.70
C LEU A 83 -7.51 17.56 -7.70
N GLU A 84 -6.45 16.74 -7.75
CA GLU A 84 -6.14 15.76 -6.73
C GLU A 84 -4.85 16.12 -6.00
N PHE A 85 -4.86 16.02 -4.67
CA PHE A 85 -3.69 16.27 -3.85
C PHE A 85 -3.84 15.60 -2.48
N ALA A 86 -2.74 15.49 -1.74
CA ALA A 86 -2.76 15.07 -0.35
C ALA A 86 -2.32 16.20 0.57
N PHE A 87 -2.92 16.28 1.75
CA PHE A 87 -2.53 17.25 2.79
C PHE A 87 -2.57 16.60 4.17
N SER A 88 -1.82 17.16 5.11
CA SER A 88 -1.75 16.66 6.47
C SER A 88 -2.26 17.69 7.46
N VAL A 89 -3.06 17.23 8.42
CA VAL A 89 -3.43 18.03 9.59
C VAL A 89 -2.58 17.58 10.76
N ALA A 90 -1.75 18.48 11.28
CA ALA A 90 -0.76 18.16 12.30
C ALA A 90 -1.38 17.47 13.54
N GLY A 91 -0.94 16.26 13.83
CA GLY A 91 -1.41 15.47 14.98
C GLY A 91 -2.81 14.86 14.82
N VAL A 92 -3.42 14.95 13.65
CA VAL A 92 -4.74 14.37 13.35
C VAL A 92 -4.62 13.24 12.36
N SER A 93 -4.43 13.54 11.08
CA SER A 93 -4.29 12.53 10.02
C SER A 93 -3.77 13.17 8.73
N ARG A 94 -3.46 12.32 7.74
CA ARG A 94 -3.27 12.73 6.35
C ARG A 94 -4.55 12.45 5.58
N TYR A 95 -4.85 13.29 4.61
CA TYR A 95 -6.06 13.22 3.78
C TYR A 95 -5.68 13.33 2.31
N ARG A 96 -6.33 12.51 1.47
CA ARG A 96 -6.35 12.69 0.03
C ARG A 96 -7.62 13.45 -0.33
N ALA A 97 -7.47 14.57 -1.03
CA ALA A 97 -8.56 15.38 -1.51
C ALA A 97 -8.68 15.26 -3.03
N SER A 98 -9.91 15.06 -3.50
CA SER A 98 -10.29 15.16 -4.91
C SER A 98 -11.33 16.27 -5.03
N LEU A 99 -10.96 17.33 -5.72
CA LEU A 99 -11.81 18.48 -5.99
C LEU A 99 -12.30 18.41 -7.42
N VAL A 100 -13.59 18.67 -7.63
CA VAL A 100 -14.19 18.62 -8.96
C VAL A 100 -15.13 19.81 -9.17
N ARG A 101 -15.22 20.26 -10.42
CA ARG A 101 -16.24 21.22 -10.86
C ARG A 101 -17.35 20.48 -11.59
N GLN A 102 -18.58 20.56 -11.08
CA GLN A 102 -19.77 19.97 -11.66
C GLN A 102 -20.84 21.04 -11.92
N ARG A 103 -21.26 21.23 -13.16
CA ARG A 103 -22.29 22.24 -13.55
C ARG A 103 -21.99 23.65 -13.01
N GLY A 104 -20.70 24.04 -13.03
CA GLY A 104 -20.24 25.32 -12.50
C GLY A 104 -20.11 25.40 -10.97
N GLN A 105 -20.51 24.36 -10.23
CA GLN A 105 -20.41 24.25 -8.79
C GLN A 105 -19.15 23.46 -8.41
N LEU A 106 -18.54 23.79 -7.27
CA LEU A 106 -17.41 23.05 -6.71
C LEU A 106 -17.90 21.94 -5.78
N GLY A 107 -17.18 20.83 -5.79
CA GLY A 107 -17.35 19.74 -4.86
C GLY A 107 -16.00 19.18 -4.42
N ALA A 108 -15.96 18.49 -3.28
CA ALA A 108 -14.77 17.84 -2.78
C ALA A 108 -15.10 16.50 -2.13
N VAL A 109 -14.21 15.54 -2.30
CA VAL A 109 -14.20 14.29 -1.53
C VAL A 109 -12.86 14.20 -0.84
N LEU A 110 -12.87 14.09 0.49
CA LEU A 110 -11.66 13.92 1.30
C LEU A 110 -11.66 12.50 1.85
N ARG A 111 -10.65 11.72 1.52
CA ARG A 111 -10.43 10.39 2.06
C ARG A 111 -9.38 10.43 3.16
N ARG A 112 -9.71 9.85 4.31
CA ARG A 112 -8.74 9.72 5.40
C ARG A 112 -7.72 8.64 5.09
N ILE A 113 -6.45 8.97 5.25
CA ILE A 113 -5.33 8.04 5.16
C ILE A 113 -5.04 7.53 6.58
N PRO A 114 -5.05 6.20 6.81
CA PRO A 114 -4.75 5.64 8.12
C PRO A 114 -3.36 6.03 8.61
N VAL A 115 -3.24 6.38 9.89
CA VAL A 115 -1.96 6.71 10.52
C VAL A 115 -1.23 5.47 11.02
N GLU A 116 -1.99 4.44 11.40
CA GLU A 116 -1.45 3.18 11.90
C GLU A 116 -1.24 2.21 10.74
N ILE A 117 -0.02 1.70 10.62
CA ILE A 117 0.33 0.66 9.65
C ILE A 117 0.19 -0.68 10.37
N PRO A 118 -0.74 -1.56 9.94
CA PRO A 118 -0.86 -2.88 10.54
C PRO A 118 0.38 -3.71 10.20
N ASP A 119 0.87 -4.52 11.14
CA ASP A 119 1.99 -5.40 10.88
C ASP A 119 1.58 -6.63 10.03
N ILE A 120 2.59 -7.32 9.49
CA ILE A 120 2.42 -8.48 8.60
C ILE A 120 1.60 -9.59 9.26
N ASP A 121 1.81 -9.84 10.57
CA ASP A 121 1.10 -10.90 11.30
C ASP A 121 -0.36 -10.51 11.56
N ARG A 122 -0.61 -9.24 11.90
CA ARG A 122 -1.97 -8.72 12.12
C ARG A 122 -2.82 -8.76 10.84
N LEU A 123 -2.17 -8.58 9.67
CA LEU A 123 -2.84 -8.74 8.37
C LEU A 123 -3.13 -10.21 8.03
N GLY A 124 -2.54 -11.16 8.74
CA GLY A 124 -2.63 -12.58 8.44
C GLY A 124 -1.91 -12.98 7.16
N LEU A 125 -0.89 -12.24 6.77
CA LEU A 125 -0.10 -12.56 5.57
C LEU A 125 0.76 -13.81 5.79
N PRO A 126 1.04 -14.59 4.73
CA PRO A 126 1.88 -15.78 4.84
C PRO A 126 3.26 -15.47 5.43
N PRO A 127 3.84 -16.35 6.26
CA PRO A 127 5.15 -16.13 6.90
C PRO A 127 6.30 -15.89 5.92
N ILE A 128 6.17 -16.38 4.69
CA ILE A 128 7.14 -16.16 3.62
C ILE A 128 7.29 -14.66 3.28
N THR A 129 6.27 -13.83 3.55
CA THR A 129 6.31 -12.39 3.32
C THR A 129 7.49 -11.74 4.06
N LYS A 130 7.73 -12.12 5.32
CA LYS A 130 8.89 -11.64 6.10
C LYS A 130 10.21 -12.08 5.48
N LYS A 131 10.30 -13.35 5.05
CA LYS A 131 11.51 -13.87 4.38
C LYS A 131 11.80 -13.13 3.07
N LEU A 132 10.78 -12.74 2.33
CA LEU A 132 10.94 -11.94 1.12
C LEU A 132 11.44 -10.53 1.44
N CYS A 133 11.07 -9.94 2.58
CA CYS A 133 11.63 -8.67 3.06
C CYS A 133 13.10 -8.79 3.46
N GLU A 134 13.53 -9.95 3.97
CA GLU A 134 14.91 -10.19 4.44
C GLU A 134 15.92 -10.44 3.31
N LEU A 135 15.47 -10.49 2.07
CA LEU A 135 16.35 -10.69 0.92
C LEU A 135 17.28 -9.49 0.73
N PRO A 136 18.57 -9.73 0.41
CA PRO A 136 19.51 -8.63 0.22
C PRO A 136 19.26 -7.82 -1.05
N ARG A 137 18.60 -8.41 -2.06
CA ARG A 137 18.30 -7.80 -3.35
C ARG A 137 17.27 -8.63 -4.13
N GLY A 138 16.73 -8.04 -5.16
CA GLY A 138 15.80 -8.67 -6.10
C GLY A 138 14.48 -7.95 -6.15
N LEU A 139 13.54 -8.46 -6.93
CA LEU A 139 12.22 -7.88 -7.14
C LEU A 139 11.16 -8.75 -6.45
N VAL A 140 10.37 -8.14 -5.58
CA VAL A 140 9.20 -8.76 -4.95
C VAL A 140 7.96 -7.98 -5.38
N LEU A 141 6.96 -8.69 -5.86
CA LEU A 141 5.72 -8.10 -6.39
C LEU A 141 4.53 -8.43 -5.50
N VAL A 142 3.74 -7.42 -5.18
CA VAL A 142 2.42 -7.56 -4.56
C VAL A 142 1.37 -7.23 -5.60
N THR A 143 0.51 -8.19 -5.94
CA THR A 143 -0.42 -8.06 -7.06
C THR A 143 -1.87 -8.30 -6.66
N GLY A 144 -2.81 -7.93 -7.51
CA GLY A 144 -4.24 -8.08 -7.28
C GLY A 144 -5.05 -6.90 -7.82
N PRO A 145 -6.37 -7.02 -7.88
CA PRO A 145 -7.25 -5.94 -8.35
C PRO A 145 -7.20 -4.70 -7.42
N THR A 146 -7.78 -3.60 -7.88
CA THR A 146 -7.95 -2.40 -7.05
C THR A 146 -8.76 -2.75 -5.80
N GLY A 147 -8.32 -2.26 -4.64
CA GLY A 147 -8.97 -2.54 -3.35
C GLY A 147 -8.64 -3.90 -2.73
N SER A 148 -7.70 -4.68 -3.29
CA SER A 148 -7.26 -5.96 -2.72
C SER A 148 -6.29 -5.83 -1.53
N GLY A 149 -5.90 -4.62 -1.14
CA GLY A 149 -5.02 -4.36 0.01
C GLY A 149 -3.53 -4.33 -0.31
N LYS A 150 -3.12 -4.21 -1.59
CA LYS A 150 -1.71 -4.17 -2.02
C LYS A 150 -0.89 -3.11 -1.29
N SER A 151 -1.37 -1.87 -1.27
CA SER A 151 -0.68 -0.75 -0.62
C SER A 151 -0.52 -0.98 0.88
N THR A 152 -1.54 -1.57 1.54
CA THR A 152 -1.46 -1.94 2.95
C THR A 152 -0.41 -3.01 3.19
N THR A 153 -0.32 -4.01 2.32
CA THR A 153 0.69 -5.07 2.39
C THR A 153 2.09 -4.51 2.17
N LEU A 154 2.29 -3.66 1.14
CA LEU A 154 3.58 -3.00 0.91
C LEU A 154 3.99 -2.10 2.08
N ALA A 155 3.05 -1.31 2.60
CA ALA A 155 3.31 -0.47 3.78
C ALA A 155 3.73 -1.32 4.99
N SER A 156 3.08 -2.47 5.21
CA SER A 156 3.46 -3.41 6.28
C SER A 156 4.84 -4.02 6.06
N MET A 157 5.21 -4.34 4.81
CA MET A 157 6.55 -4.83 4.46
C MET A 157 7.61 -3.75 4.70
N VAL A 158 7.35 -2.51 4.29
CA VAL A 158 8.23 -1.36 4.54
C VAL A 158 8.36 -1.08 6.05
N ASP A 159 7.25 -1.10 6.81
CA ASP A 159 7.30 -0.90 8.27
C ASP A 159 8.04 -2.05 8.98
N TYR A 160 7.91 -3.29 8.51
CA TYR A 160 8.69 -4.42 9.00
C TYR A 160 10.20 -4.18 8.79
N LEU A 161 10.59 -3.83 7.57
CA LEU A 161 11.99 -3.49 7.24
C LEU A 161 12.50 -2.34 8.10
N ASN A 162 11.73 -1.27 8.24
CA ASN A 162 12.07 -0.10 9.05
C ASN A 162 12.25 -0.41 10.55
N ARG A 163 11.61 -1.46 11.06
CA ARG A 163 11.77 -1.91 12.46
C ARG A 163 12.91 -2.89 12.66
N GLU A 164 13.12 -3.80 11.72
CA GLU A 164 14.01 -4.95 11.92
C GLU A 164 15.40 -4.76 11.28
N HIS A 165 15.53 -3.81 10.33
CA HIS A 165 16.76 -3.57 9.58
C HIS A 165 17.29 -2.16 9.81
N THR A 166 18.54 -1.94 9.42
CA THR A 166 19.18 -0.62 9.35
C THR A 166 19.53 -0.34 7.89
N GLY A 167 19.23 0.86 7.40
CA GLY A 167 19.51 1.25 6.03
C GLY A 167 18.63 2.40 5.55
N HIS A 168 18.58 2.59 4.24
CA HIS A 168 17.78 3.62 3.58
C HIS A 168 16.67 2.98 2.73
N ILE A 169 15.43 3.30 3.07
CA ILE A 169 14.25 2.88 2.31
C ILE A 169 13.75 4.08 1.52
N MET A 170 13.64 3.96 0.21
CA MET A 170 13.08 4.99 -0.64
C MET A 170 11.77 4.51 -1.25
N THR A 171 10.70 5.29 -1.12
CA THR A 171 9.41 4.99 -1.74
C THR A 171 9.04 6.01 -2.81
N MET A 172 8.35 5.54 -3.85
CA MET A 172 7.77 6.37 -4.91
C MET A 172 6.31 5.97 -5.06
N GLU A 173 5.40 6.89 -4.80
CA GLU A 173 3.97 6.62 -4.62
C GLU A 173 3.09 7.63 -5.37
N ASP A 174 1.90 7.21 -5.76
CA ASP A 174 0.93 8.06 -6.47
C ASP A 174 -0.52 7.80 -5.98
N PRO A 175 -0.95 8.51 -4.92
CA PRO A 175 -0.18 9.28 -3.94
C PRO A 175 0.35 8.41 -2.79
N ILE A 176 1.04 9.03 -1.78
CA ILE A 176 1.43 8.36 -0.54
C ILE A 176 0.19 7.95 0.25
N GLU A 177 -0.01 6.63 0.44
CA GLU A 177 -1.16 6.06 1.17
C GLU A 177 -0.87 5.84 2.67
N PHE A 178 0.39 5.65 3.06
CA PHE A 178 0.81 5.49 4.46
C PHE A 178 2.06 6.31 4.72
N VAL A 179 2.10 7.00 5.86
CA VAL A 179 3.27 7.79 6.24
C VAL A 179 4.15 6.97 7.18
N HIS A 180 5.35 6.67 6.76
CA HIS A 180 6.36 6.00 7.55
C HIS A 180 7.16 7.04 8.37
N ARG A 181 7.44 6.70 9.63
CA ARG A 181 8.37 7.47 10.46
C ARG A 181 9.71 6.74 10.47
N ASP A 182 10.79 7.47 10.47
CA ASP A 182 12.12 6.88 10.66
C ASP A 182 12.16 6.14 12.00
N ARG A 183 12.68 4.90 11.96
CA ARG A 183 12.94 4.06 13.15
C ARG A 183 14.38 3.61 13.10
N ASN A 184 14.65 2.39 12.64
CA ASN A 184 16.01 1.89 12.42
C ASN A 184 16.52 2.21 11.01
N CYS A 185 15.62 2.53 10.08
CA CYS A 185 15.97 2.98 8.73
C CYS A 185 15.65 4.47 8.56
N PHE A 186 16.37 5.14 7.64
CA PHE A 186 15.89 6.37 7.03
C PHE A 186 14.83 6.02 5.97
N VAL A 187 13.67 6.67 6.02
CA VAL A 187 12.59 6.46 5.05
C VAL A 187 12.33 7.72 4.26
N THR A 188 12.70 7.72 3.00
CA THR A 188 12.46 8.83 2.08
C THR A 188 11.27 8.50 1.19
N GLN A 189 10.11 9.10 1.48
CA GLN A 189 8.89 8.93 0.68
C GLN A 189 8.77 10.07 -0.32
N ARG A 190 8.52 9.73 -1.60
CA ARG A 190 8.34 10.69 -2.69
C ARG A 190 7.00 10.47 -3.37
N GLU A 191 6.20 11.52 -3.46
CA GLU A 191 4.90 11.51 -4.13
C GLU A 191 5.03 11.99 -5.58
N ILE A 192 4.47 11.23 -6.52
CA ILE A 192 4.42 11.64 -7.93
C ILE A 192 3.49 12.85 -8.06
N GLY A 193 3.90 13.79 -8.88
CA GLY A 193 3.15 15.04 -9.10
C GLY A 193 3.48 16.16 -8.10
N SER A 194 3.95 15.83 -6.87
CA SER A 194 4.38 16.85 -5.92
C SER A 194 5.90 16.87 -5.70
N ASP A 195 6.54 15.72 -5.49
CA ASP A 195 7.98 15.61 -5.21
C ASP A 195 8.78 15.20 -6.45
N CYS A 196 8.14 14.62 -7.44
CA CYS A 196 8.74 14.20 -8.70
C CYS A 196 7.69 14.07 -9.82
N GLU A 197 8.13 14.21 -11.06
CA GLU A 197 7.24 14.27 -12.23
C GLU A 197 6.68 12.90 -12.64
N SER A 198 7.46 11.82 -12.48
CA SER A 198 7.08 10.47 -12.90
C SER A 198 7.83 9.39 -12.13
N PHE A 199 7.29 8.18 -12.13
CA PHE A 199 7.94 7.00 -11.54
C PHE A 199 9.31 6.73 -12.17
N GLY A 200 9.42 6.78 -13.51
CA GLY A 200 10.68 6.54 -14.22
C GLY A 200 11.77 7.53 -13.83
N LEU A 201 11.45 8.84 -13.78
CA LEU A 201 12.40 9.87 -13.37
C LEU A 201 12.78 9.73 -11.89
N ALA A 202 11.80 9.47 -11.02
CA ALA A 202 12.01 9.26 -9.59
C ALA A 202 12.95 8.08 -9.33
N LEU A 203 12.69 6.94 -9.98
CA LEU A 203 13.49 5.72 -9.83
C LEU A 203 14.91 5.88 -10.39
N ARG A 204 15.07 6.55 -11.55
CA ARG A 204 16.40 6.86 -12.12
C ARG A 204 17.25 7.70 -11.17
N ARG A 205 16.63 8.65 -10.48
CA ARG A 205 17.33 9.48 -9.48
C ARG A 205 17.57 8.72 -8.17
N ALA A 206 16.62 7.88 -7.75
CA ALA A 206 16.73 7.07 -6.55
C ALA A 206 18.02 6.24 -6.50
N LEU A 207 18.43 5.64 -7.60
CA LEU A 207 19.67 4.85 -7.71
C LEU A 207 20.95 5.62 -7.36
N ARG A 208 20.88 6.95 -7.20
CA ARG A 208 22.00 7.81 -6.81
C ARG A 208 21.92 8.30 -5.36
N HIS A 209 20.88 7.88 -4.63
CA HIS A 209 20.62 8.28 -3.24
C HIS A 209 20.97 7.18 -2.25
N ASP A 210 21.75 6.19 -2.66
CA ASP A 210 22.23 5.08 -1.82
C ASP A 210 21.09 4.36 -1.05
N PRO A 211 20.01 3.93 -1.71
CA PRO A 211 18.95 3.18 -1.06
C PRO A 211 19.34 1.70 -0.91
N ASP A 212 18.99 1.06 0.18
CA ASP A 212 19.04 -0.41 0.31
C ASP A 212 17.74 -1.05 -0.22
N VAL A 213 16.63 -0.38 0.01
CA VAL A 213 15.29 -0.82 -0.37
C VAL A 213 14.58 0.26 -1.16
N ILE A 214 13.96 -0.15 -2.28
CA ILE A 214 13.18 0.73 -3.14
C ILE A 214 11.76 0.20 -3.21
N MET A 215 10.76 1.01 -2.83
CA MET A 215 9.36 0.68 -3.02
C MET A 215 8.76 1.53 -4.14
N ILE A 216 8.11 0.87 -5.10
CA ILE A 216 7.45 1.50 -6.25
C ILE A 216 5.97 1.22 -6.15
N GLY A 217 5.17 2.28 -6.01
CA GLY A 217 3.72 2.17 -5.86
C GLY A 217 3.10 1.28 -6.93
N GLU A 218 3.47 1.47 -8.19
CA GLU A 218 2.97 0.63 -9.30
C GLU A 218 3.93 0.58 -10.50
N LEU A 219 4.04 -0.61 -11.10
CA LEU A 219 4.75 -0.84 -12.37
C LEU A 219 3.75 -0.84 -13.53
N ARG A 220 3.61 0.29 -14.24
CA ARG A 220 2.63 0.44 -15.34
C ARG A 220 3.23 0.31 -16.72
N ASP A 221 4.44 0.80 -16.91
CA ASP A 221 5.08 1.00 -18.21
C ASP A 221 6.46 0.34 -18.30
N ARG A 222 6.91 0.18 -19.54
CA ARG A 222 8.19 -0.45 -19.85
C ARG A 222 9.38 0.23 -19.17
N GLU A 223 9.40 1.57 -19.13
CA GLU A 223 10.54 2.31 -18.58
C GLU A 223 10.68 2.01 -17.10
N THR A 224 9.60 2.12 -16.35
CA THR A 224 9.56 1.86 -14.89
C THR A 224 9.91 0.40 -14.59
N ILE A 225 9.39 -0.57 -15.36
CA ILE A 225 9.72 -1.99 -15.21
C ILE A 225 11.21 -2.23 -15.48
N SER A 226 11.76 -1.69 -16.56
CA SER A 226 13.18 -1.85 -16.90
C SER A 226 14.10 -1.27 -15.83
N LEU A 227 13.76 -0.11 -15.27
CA LEU A 227 14.52 0.52 -14.19
C LEU A 227 14.40 -0.27 -12.88
N ALA A 228 13.22 -0.83 -12.55
CA ALA A 228 13.03 -1.69 -11.39
C ALA A 228 13.89 -2.98 -11.49
N LEU A 229 13.94 -3.60 -12.67
CA LEU A 229 14.82 -4.74 -12.93
C LEU A 229 16.30 -4.34 -12.79
N THR A 230 16.70 -3.18 -13.32
CA THR A 230 18.07 -2.67 -13.16
C THR A 230 18.42 -2.45 -11.69
N ALA A 231 17.53 -1.86 -10.90
CA ALA A 231 17.72 -1.69 -9.45
C ALA A 231 17.93 -3.05 -8.75
N ALA A 232 17.09 -4.04 -9.07
CA ALA A 232 17.18 -5.38 -8.50
C ALA A 232 18.49 -6.10 -8.92
N GLU A 233 18.96 -5.91 -10.15
CA GLU A 233 20.23 -6.44 -10.67
C GLU A 233 21.44 -5.82 -9.96
N THR A 234 21.38 -4.51 -9.69
CA THR A 234 22.48 -3.74 -9.11
C THR A 234 22.58 -3.80 -7.59
N GLY A 235 21.75 -4.61 -6.93
CA GLY A 235 21.93 -4.94 -5.52
C GLY A 235 20.84 -4.44 -4.57
N HIS A 236 19.78 -3.82 -5.06
CA HIS A 236 18.69 -3.28 -4.24
C HIS A 236 17.55 -4.30 -4.07
N LEU A 237 16.89 -4.29 -2.92
CA LEU A 237 15.59 -4.95 -2.75
C LEU A 237 14.51 -4.02 -3.29
N VAL A 238 13.80 -4.46 -4.33
CA VAL A 238 12.72 -3.70 -4.98
C VAL A 238 11.39 -4.34 -4.61
N LEU A 239 10.51 -3.57 -3.99
CA LEU A 239 9.12 -3.93 -3.69
C LEU A 239 8.20 -3.13 -4.62
N ALA A 240 7.27 -3.79 -5.31
CA ALA A 240 6.40 -3.06 -6.23
C ALA A 240 5.01 -3.70 -6.36
N THR A 241 4.04 -2.95 -6.92
CA THR A 241 2.74 -3.53 -7.27
C THR A 241 2.52 -3.65 -8.76
N VAL A 242 1.66 -4.62 -9.12
CA VAL A 242 1.08 -4.77 -10.46
C VAL A 242 -0.40 -5.13 -10.32
N HIS A 243 -1.25 -4.64 -11.24
CA HIS A 243 -2.69 -4.94 -11.23
C HIS A 243 -3.00 -6.22 -12.02
N THR A 244 -2.58 -7.36 -11.50
CA THR A 244 -2.83 -8.70 -12.08
C THR A 244 -3.38 -9.64 -11.03
N PRO A 245 -4.30 -10.55 -11.37
CA PRO A 245 -5.00 -11.39 -10.39
C PRO A 245 -4.18 -12.56 -9.83
N ASN A 246 -3.12 -13.00 -10.53
CA ASN A 246 -2.29 -14.15 -10.12
C ASN A 246 -0.84 -14.01 -10.59
N ALA A 247 0.03 -14.88 -10.11
CA ALA A 247 1.45 -14.86 -10.40
C ALA A 247 1.79 -15.08 -11.87
N ILE A 248 1.05 -15.95 -12.58
CA ILE A 248 1.27 -16.25 -13.99
C ILE A 248 1.01 -14.98 -14.82
N GLN A 249 -0.17 -14.39 -14.67
CA GLN A 249 -0.54 -13.17 -15.38
C GLN A 249 0.36 -11.99 -15.01
N THR A 250 0.96 -12.01 -13.80
CA THR A 250 1.95 -11.00 -13.40
C THR A 250 3.22 -11.11 -14.25
N VAL A 251 3.74 -12.32 -14.43
CA VAL A 251 4.92 -12.56 -15.27
C VAL A 251 4.62 -12.21 -16.74
N ASP A 252 3.47 -12.66 -17.25
CA ASP A 252 3.04 -12.36 -18.62
C ASP A 252 2.89 -10.85 -18.84
N ARG A 253 2.27 -10.12 -17.88
CA ARG A 253 2.11 -8.66 -17.96
C ARG A 253 3.46 -7.91 -18.03
N ILE A 254 4.45 -8.40 -17.30
CA ILE A 254 5.81 -7.83 -17.37
C ILE A 254 6.40 -8.06 -18.77
N PHE A 255 6.25 -9.25 -19.34
CA PHE A 255 6.76 -9.56 -20.68
C PHE A 255 6.06 -8.73 -21.76
N ASP A 256 4.74 -8.55 -21.64
CA ASP A 256 3.94 -7.77 -22.59
C ASP A 256 4.27 -6.27 -22.62
N ALA A 257 4.93 -5.77 -21.58
CA ALA A 257 5.43 -4.40 -21.56
C ALA A 257 6.62 -4.19 -22.51
N PHE A 258 7.29 -5.27 -22.95
CA PHE A 258 8.45 -5.20 -23.83
C PHE A 258 8.07 -5.52 -25.29
N PRO A 259 8.67 -4.83 -26.29
CA PRO A 259 8.57 -5.20 -27.68
C PRO A 259 9.00 -6.65 -27.91
N PHE A 260 8.49 -7.26 -28.97
CA PHE A 260 8.73 -8.69 -29.27
C PHE A 260 10.23 -9.03 -29.31
N GLU A 261 11.04 -8.15 -29.91
CA GLU A 261 12.49 -8.32 -30.07
C GLU A 261 13.24 -8.31 -28.75
N GLU A 262 12.69 -7.67 -27.72
CA GLU A 262 13.32 -7.55 -26.40
C GLU A 262 12.79 -8.58 -25.40
N ARG A 263 11.70 -9.29 -25.69
CA ARG A 263 11.04 -10.20 -24.76
C ARG A 263 11.97 -11.30 -24.24
N THR A 264 12.80 -11.89 -25.11
CA THR A 264 13.74 -12.95 -24.69
C THR A 264 14.75 -12.42 -23.67
N ALA A 265 15.28 -11.22 -23.88
CA ALA A 265 16.18 -10.59 -22.93
C ALA A 265 15.45 -10.23 -21.62
N ALA A 266 14.21 -9.73 -21.70
CA ALA A 266 13.36 -9.45 -20.54
C ALA A 266 13.08 -10.71 -19.71
N CYS A 267 12.74 -11.85 -20.35
CA CYS A 267 12.57 -13.14 -19.68
C CYS A 267 13.80 -13.51 -18.87
N GLY A 268 15.00 -13.37 -19.46
CA GLY A 268 16.26 -13.63 -18.76
C GLY A 268 16.45 -12.75 -17.52
N ARG A 269 16.20 -11.46 -17.64
CA ARG A 269 16.33 -10.49 -16.54
C ARG A 269 15.31 -10.76 -15.44
N VAL A 270 14.04 -10.97 -15.78
CA VAL A 270 12.98 -11.29 -14.82
C VAL A 270 13.29 -12.60 -14.09
N ALA A 271 13.76 -13.64 -14.78
CA ALA A 271 14.13 -14.90 -14.19
C ALA A 271 15.23 -14.77 -13.11
N VAL A 272 16.15 -13.82 -13.27
CA VAL A 272 17.22 -13.56 -12.30
C VAL A 272 16.74 -12.67 -11.15
N CYS A 273 15.99 -11.61 -11.47
CA CYS A 273 15.62 -10.56 -10.50
C CYS A 273 14.42 -10.93 -9.64
N LEU A 274 13.39 -11.57 -10.22
CA LEU A 274 12.16 -11.87 -9.51
C LEU A 274 12.43 -12.89 -8.39
N GLN A 275 12.02 -12.53 -7.16
CA GLN A 275 12.19 -13.36 -5.97
C GLN A 275 10.86 -13.95 -5.51
N GLY A 276 9.77 -13.22 -5.63
CA GLY A 276 8.46 -13.70 -5.26
C GLY A 276 7.33 -12.80 -5.77
N VAL A 277 6.15 -13.40 -5.86
CA VAL A 277 4.89 -12.72 -6.17
C VAL A 277 3.87 -13.09 -5.12
N LEU A 278 3.25 -12.09 -4.49
CA LEU A 278 2.14 -12.20 -3.56
C LEU A 278 0.88 -11.69 -4.26
N SER A 279 0.05 -12.59 -4.80
CA SER A 279 -1.19 -12.21 -5.48
C SER A 279 -2.36 -12.25 -4.51
N GLN A 280 -3.05 -11.12 -4.35
CA GLN A 280 -3.91 -10.86 -3.21
C GLN A 280 -5.32 -10.46 -3.62
N THR A 281 -6.32 -11.05 -2.96
CA THR A 281 -7.72 -10.63 -2.95
C THR A 281 -8.23 -10.47 -1.52
N LEU A 282 -9.25 -9.65 -1.30
CA LEU A 282 -9.89 -9.48 0.01
C LEU A 282 -11.27 -10.11 0.00
N VAL A 283 -11.55 -10.95 1.00
CA VAL A 283 -12.84 -11.62 1.19
C VAL A 283 -13.47 -11.23 2.54
N PRO A 284 -14.82 -11.26 2.66
CA PRO A 284 -15.51 -10.99 3.92
C PRO A 284 -15.14 -12.02 4.99
N ARG A 285 -14.91 -11.57 6.24
CA ARG A 285 -14.73 -12.44 7.40
C ARG A 285 -16.07 -12.80 8.04
N THR A 286 -16.13 -13.95 8.69
CA THR A 286 -17.29 -14.38 9.51
C THR A 286 -17.59 -13.43 10.67
N THR A 287 -16.55 -12.78 11.22
CA THR A 287 -16.64 -11.84 12.36
C THR A 287 -16.74 -10.38 11.93
N GLY A 288 -16.97 -10.11 10.64
CA GLY A 288 -16.98 -8.77 10.07
C GLY A 288 -15.59 -8.31 9.63
N GLY A 289 -15.55 -7.29 8.78
CA GLY A 289 -14.34 -6.84 8.10
C GLY A 289 -13.92 -7.77 6.96
N ARG A 290 -12.63 -7.69 6.55
CA ARG A 290 -12.09 -8.47 5.42
C ARG A 290 -10.79 -9.15 5.82
N VAL A 291 -10.45 -10.24 5.12
CA VAL A 291 -9.17 -10.95 5.25
C VAL A 291 -8.56 -11.15 3.86
N ALA A 292 -7.23 -11.12 3.79
CA ALA A 292 -6.51 -11.35 2.55
C ALA A 292 -6.43 -12.85 2.23
N VAL A 293 -6.79 -13.20 1.00
CA VAL A 293 -6.45 -14.47 0.36
C VAL A 293 -5.22 -14.20 -0.48
N VAL A 294 -4.13 -14.91 -0.22
CA VAL A 294 -2.84 -14.64 -0.86
C VAL A 294 -2.33 -15.89 -1.57
N GLU A 295 -2.24 -15.83 -2.89
CA GLU A 295 -1.43 -16.78 -3.67
C GLU A 295 0.03 -16.38 -3.55
N VAL A 296 0.93 -17.35 -3.34
CA VAL A 296 2.36 -17.12 -3.17
C VAL A 296 3.16 -17.91 -4.17
N MET A 297 3.91 -17.23 -5.01
CA MET A 297 4.95 -17.78 -5.86
C MET A 297 6.33 -17.37 -5.32
N VAL A 298 7.22 -18.31 -5.15
CA VAL A 298 8.64 -18.05 -4.85
C VAL A 298 9.48 -18.48 -6.04
N SER A 299 10.44 -17.67 -6.45
CA SER A 299 11.29 -17.94 -7.60
C SER A 299 12.36 -19.02 -7.28
N THR A 300 11.92 -20.27 -7.19
CA THR A 300 12.83 -21.44 -7.19
C THR A 300 13.50 -21.59 -8.55
N GLU A 301 14.54 -22.42 -8.66
CA GLU A 301 15.21 -22.65 -9.94
C GLU A 301 14.25 -23.20 -11.02
N ALA A 302 13.28 -24.04 -10.61
CA ALA A 302 12.24 -24.51 -11.52
C ALA A 302 11.35 -23.37 -12.06
N VAL A 303 10.92 -22.45 -11.18
CA VAL A 303 10.15 -21.26 -11.59
C VAL A 303 11.00 -20.35 -12.48
N ARG A 304 12.29 -20.13 -12.13
CA ARG A 304 13.22 -19.34 -12.96
C ARG A 304 13.40 -19.92 -14.35
N SER A 305 13.46 -21.28 -14.47
CA SER A 305 13.52 -21.94 -15.78
C SER A 305 12.25 -21.72 -16.60
N CYS A 306 11.06 -21.86 -15.97
CA CYS A 306 9.78 -21.57 -16.64
C CYS A 306 9.73 -20.12 -17.16
N ILE A 307 10.17 -19.16 -16.36
CA ILE A 307 10.22 -17.73 -16.73
C ILE A 307 11.18 -17.51 -17.89
N ARG A 308 12.41 -18.05 -17.81
CA ARG A 308 13.47 -17.89 -18.82
C ARG A 308 13.05 -18.46 -20.18
N GLU A 309 12.33 -19.59 -20.16
CA GLU A 309 11.85 -20.27 -21.35
C GLU A 309 10.51 -19.75 -21.88
N GLY A 310 9.88 -18.79 -21.21
CA GLY A 310 8.57 -18.26 -21.56
C GLY A 310 7.43 -19.27 -21.33
N LYS A 311 7.64 -20.32 -20.54
CA LYS A 311 6.66 -21.38 -20.24
C LYS A 311 5.85 -21.04 -18.98
N THR A 312 5.25 -19.85 -18.94
CA THR A 312 4.55 -19.32 -17.76
C THR A 312 3.39 -20.19 -17.31
N HIS A 313 2.73 -20.91 -18.24
CA HIS A 313 1.64 -21.86 -17.94
C HIS A 313 2.07 -23.00 -16.99
N GLN A 314 3.36 -23.33 -16.90
CA GLN A 314 3.89 -24.37 -15.99
C GLN A 314 4.09 -23.85 -14.57
N ILE A 315 4.07 -22.53 -14.34
CA ILE A 315 4.29 -21.90 -13.03
C ILE A 315 3.24 -22.40 -12.01
N HIS A 316 1.98 -22.57 -12.43
CA HIS A 316 0.93 -23.06 -11.52
C HIS A 316 1.29 -24.41 -10.87
N SER A 317 1.78 -25.36 -11.66
CA SER A 317 2.22 -26.65 -11.14
C SER A 317 3.41 -26.54 -10.19
N GLN A 318 4.31 -25.56 -10.43
CA GLN A 318 5.41 -25.28 -9.51
C GLN A 318 4.91 -24.69 -8.17
N ILE A 319 3.88 -23.82 -8.21
CA ILE A 319 3.26 -23.29 -6.99
C ILE A 319 2.60 -24.41 -6.20
N GLN A 320 1.82 -25.30 -6.86
CA GLN A 320 1.14 -26.43 -6.22
C GLN A 320 2.12 -27.38 -5.49
N THR A 321 3.27 -27.65 -6.09
CA THR A 321 4.29 -28.55 -5.53
C THR A 321 5.30 -27.85 -4.62
N GLY A 322 5.32 -26.51 -4.61
CA GLY A 322 6.31 -25.68 -3.94
C GLY A 322 6.02 -25.34 -2.47
N MET A 323 5.12 -26.04 -1.80
CA MET A 323 4.71 -25.76 -0.42
C MET A 323 5.90 -25.71 0.56
N GLN A 324 6.91 -26.57 0.37
CA GLN A 324 8.14 -26.57 1.19
C GLN A 324 8.94 -25.27 1.11
N HIS A 325 8.74 -24.47 0.05
CA HIS A 325 9.35 -23.16 -0.14
C HIS A 325 8.44 -22.01 0.32
N GLY A 326 7.29 -22.33 0.93
CA GLY A 326 6.30 -21.35 1.35
C GLY A 326 5.35 -20.89 0.25
N MET A 327 5.33 -21.59 -0.90
CA MET A 327 4.35 -21.32 -1.96
C MET A 327 2.98 -21.88 -1.57
N GLN A 328 1.95 -21.21 -2.05
CA GLN A 328 0.56 -21.67 -1.94
C GLN A 328 -0.27 -21.15 -3.09
N THR A 329 -1.22 -21.96 -3.57
CA THR A 329 -2.20 -21.53 -4.56
C THR A 329 -3.30 -20.70 -3.92
N HIS A 330 -4.06 -19.96 -4.72
CA HIS A 330 -5.25 -19.26 -4.26
C HIS A 330 -6.28 -20.21 -3.60
N ALA A 331 -6.47 -21.41 -4.17
CA ALA A 331 -7.34 -22.44 -3.63
C ALA A 331 -6.87 -22.96 -2.25
N THR A 332 -5.56 -23.18 -2.08
CA THR A 332 -4.98 -23.56 -0.79
C THR A 332 -5.19 -22.48 0.27
N ALA A 333 -4.98 -21.20 -0.11
CA ALA A 333 -5.19 -20.06 0.79
C ALA A 333 -6.66 -19.95 1.23
N LEU A 334 -7.62 -20.13 0.32
CA LEU A 334 -9.04 -20.15 0.65
C LEU A 334 -9.39 -21.29 1.60
N ALA A 335 -8.93 -22.50 1.31
CA ALA A 335 -9.20 -23.67 2.17
C ALA A 335 -8.64 -23.49 3.58
N ASP A 336 -7.43 -22.91 3.72
CA ASP A 336 -6.84 -22.62 5.03
C ASP A 336 -7.65 -21.59 5.82
N LEU A 337 -8.23 -20.57 5.17
CA LEU A 337 -9.11 -19.60 5.84
C LEU A 337 -10.43 -20.24 6.28
N VAL A 338 -11.00 -21.16 5.49
CA VAL A 338 -12.19 -21.94 5.88
C VAL A 338 -11.89 -22.82 7.11
N HIS A 339 -10.78 -23.58 7.07
CA HIS A 339 -10.37 -24.44 8.20
C HIS A 339 -10.10 -23.65 9.48
N LYS A 340 -9.63 -22.39 9.37
CA LYS A 340 -9.48 -21.47 10.50
C LYS A 340 -10.79 -20.79 10.91
N SER A 341 -11.92 -21.10 10.26
CA SER A 341 -13.21 -20.47 10.47
C SER A 341 -13.24 -18.94 10.30
N LEU A 342 -12.28 -18.42 9.53
CA LEU A 342 -12.18 -16.98 9.23
C LEU A 342 -13.15 -16.56 8.12
N ILE A 343 -13.48 -17.47 7.20
CA ILE A 343 -14.47 -17.29 6.14
C ILE A 343 -15.38 -18.50 6.08
N THR A 344 -16.55 -18.37 5.45
CA THR A 344 -17.43 -19.51 5.20
C THR A 344 -17.04 -20.25 3.93
N GLU A 345 -17.49 -21.49 3.78
CA GLU A 345 -17.25 -22.28 2.57
C GLU A 345 -17.92 -21.64 1.34
N GLU A 346 -19.11 -21.02 1.51
CA GLU A 346 -19.82 -20.33 0.45
C GLU A 346 -18.98 -19.17 -0.09
N VAL A 347 -18.34 -18.38 0.78
CA VAL A 347 -17.44 -17.30 0.38
C VAL A 347 -16.23 -17.86 -0.38
N ALA A 348 -15.65 -18.97 0.08
CA ALA A 348 -14.54 -19.61 -0.61
C ALA A 348 -14.93 -20.10 -2.01
N ILE A 349 -16.11 -20.73 -2.16
CA ILE A 349 -16.65 -21.19 -3.43
C ILE A 349 -16.87 -20.04 -4.40
N GLN A 350 -17.45 -18.92 -3.94
CA GLN A 350 -17.68 -17.74 -4.76
C GLN A 350 -16.40 -17.08 -5.29
N GLN A 351 -15.30 -17.21 -4.55
CA GLN A 351 -14.01 -16.59 -4.87
C GLN A 351 -13.02 -17.53 -5.56
N ALA A 352 -13.34 -18.82 -5.63
CA ALA A 352 -12.45 -19.82 -6.21
C ALA A 352 -12.31 -19.66 -7.72
N ALA A 353 -11.08 -19.49 -8.20
CA ALA A 353 -10.75 -19.54 -9.60
C ALA A 353 -10.86 -20.98 -10.19
N ASN A 354 -10.61 -22.00 -9.35
CA ASN A 354 -10.73 -23.42 -9.68
C ASN A 354 -11.46 -24.15 -8.54
N LEU A 355 -12.73 -24.50 -8.78
CA LEU A 355 -13.58 -25.17 -7.79
C LEU A 355 -13.13 -26.58 -7.45
N ASP A 356 -12.59 -27.32 -8.42
CA ASP A 356 -12.15 -28.71 -8.19
C ASP A 356 -10.90 -28.73 -7.32
N GLU A 357 -9.98 -27.79 -7.56
CA GLU A 357 -8.80 -27.59 -6.72
C GLU A 357 -9.20 -27.22 -5.29
N LEU A 358 -10.15 -26.26 -5.13
CA LEU A 358 -10.63 -25.86 -3.80
C LEU A 358 -11.27 -27.06 -3.05
N LYS A 359 -12.17 -27.81 -3.70
CA LYS A 359 -12.80 -29.00 -3.08
C LYS A 359 -11.78 -30.04 -2.63
N ASN A 360 -10.76 -30.26 -3.46
CA ASN A 360 -9.65 -31.15 -3.10
C ASN A 360 -8.89 -30.63 -1.87
N GLN A 361 -8.62 -29.32 -1.79
CA GLN A 361 -7.93 -28.75 -0.64
C GLN A 361 -8.81 -28.78 0.63
N LEU A 362 -10.09 -28.53 0.55
CA LEU A 362 -11.03 -28.62 1.69
C LEU A 362 -11.11 -30.05 2.24
N SER A 363 -11.08 -31.08 1.37
CA SER A 363 -11.16 -32.49 1.79
C SER A 363 -9.89 -33.03 2.46
N HIS A 364 -8.73 -32.40 2.23
CA HIS A 364 -7.43 -32.88 2.72
C HIS A 364 -6.99 -32.31 4.09
N GLY A 365 -7.81 -31.45 4.72
CA GLY A 365 -7.45 -30.75 5.98
C GLY A 365 -6.41 -29.65 5.80
N PRO A 366 -6.12 -28.90 6.88
CA PRO A 366 -5.33 -27.66 6.78
C PRO A 366 -3.88 -27.89 6.32
N ALA A 367 -3.41 -27.04 5.40
CA ALA A 367 -2.08 -27.12 4.81
C ALA A 367 -0.94 -27.01 5.85
N TYR A 368 -1.16 -26.25 6.95
CA TYR A 368 -0.16 -26.09 8.01
C TYR A 368 0.14 -27.41 8.77
N LEU A 369 -0.80 -28.36 8.83
CA LEU A 369 -0.56 -29.67 9.44
C LEU A 369 0.30 -30.59 8.57
N ARG A 370 0.39 -30.31 7.27
CA ARG A 370 1.22 -31.08 6.33
C ARG A 370 2.70 -30.65 6.37
N SER A 371 2.97 -29.41 6.75
CA SER A 371 4.33 -28.84 6.81
C SER A 371 5.14 -29.30 8.03
N THR A 372 4.49 -29.83 9.07
CA THR A 372 5.18 -30.27 10.30
C THR A 372 5.79 -31.69 10.22
N ALA A 373 5.56 -32.40 9.12
CA ALA A 373 6.12 -33.73 8.91
C ALA A 373 7.45 -33.68 8.14
N ARG A 374 8.53 -33.42 8.86
CA ARG A 374 9.96 -33.55 8.58
C ARG A 374 10.73 -32.23 8.50
N PRO A 375 11.59 -31.96 9.49
CA PRO A 375 12.55 -30.86 9.30
C PRO A 375 13.55 -31.28 8.22
N ALA A 376 13.68 -30.48 7.17
CA ALA A 376 14.79 -30.60 6.23
C ALA A 376 16.10 -30.36 7.00
N PRO A 377 17.20 -31.07 6.64
CA PRO A 377 18.50 -30.80 7.24
C PRO A 377 18.85 -29.33 7.02
N ALA A 378 19.27 -28.68 8.11
CA ALA A 378 19.62 -27.27 8.13
C ALA A 378 20.55 -26.93 6.97
N ALA A 379 20.05 -26.15 6.02
CA ALA A 379 20.90 -25.50 5.04
C ALA A 379 21.85 -24.57 5.82
N ALA A 380 23.15 -24.65 5.51
CA ALA A 380 24.18 -23.86 6.13
C ALA A 380 23.75 -22.37 6.14
N ALA A 381 23.86 -21.75 7.31
CA ALA A 381 23.55 -20.33 7.49
C ALA A 381 24.30 -19.51 6.44
N PRO A 382 23.67 -18.50 5.81
CA PRO A 382 24.37 -17.60 4.93
C PRO A 382 25.50 -16.91 5.70
N PRO A 383 26.61 -16.57 5.08
CA PRO A 383 27.72 -15.93 5.74
C PRO A 383 27.23 -14.64 6.41
N ARG A 384 27.50 -14.54 7.72
CA ARG A 384 27.21 -13.33 8.48
C ARG A 384 27.87 -12.14 7.77
N ARG A 385 27.08 -11.10 7.47
CA ARG A 385 27.61 -9.80 7.06
C ARG A 385 28.71 -9.42 8.05
N ALA A 386 29.83 -8.95 7.52
CA ALA A 386 30.91 -8.41 8.35
C ALA A 386 30.35 -7.33 9.28
N PRO A 387 30.82 -7.25 10.53
CA PRO A 387 30.39 -6.21 11.44
C PRO A 387 30.71 -4.84 10.82
N PRO A 388 29.85 -3.84 11.03
CA PRO A 388 30.10 -2.50 10.53
C PRO A 388 31.42 -1.97 11.12
N PRO A 389 32.16 -1.13 10.36
CA PRO A 389 33.33 -0.46 10.88
C PRO A 389 32.95 0.36 12.13
N ALA A 390 33.88 0.48 13.05
CA ALA A 390 33.70 1.21 14.31
C ALA A 390 33.15 2.63 14.06
N PRO A 391 32.38 3.19 15.00
CA PRO A 391 31.75 4.49 14.83
C PRO A 391 32.83 5.55 14.53
N VAL A 392 32.70 6.21 13.41
CA VAL A 392 33.46 7.43 13.08
C VAL A 392 32.79 8.56 13.87
N GLU A 393 33.56 9.34 14.59
CA GLU A 393 33.06 10.53 15.30
C GLU A 393 32.24 11.42 14.35
N PRO A 394 31.07 11.92 14.80
CA PRO A 394 30.20 12.72 13.94
C PRO A 394 30.88 14.01 13.53
N LEU A 395 31.00 14.24 12.24
CA LEU A 395 31.33 15.55 11.69
C LEU A 395 30.28 16.59 12.10
N PRO A 396 30.64 17.83 12.40
CA PRO A 396 29.67 18.86 12.71
C PRO A 396 28.69 19.07 11.53
N PRO A 397 27.41 19.33 11.82
CA PRO A 397 26.39 19.43 10.78
C PRO A 397 26.72 20.60 9.84
N PRO A 398 26.49 20.42 8.53
CA PRO A 398 26.59 21.52 7.56
C PRO A 398 25.50 22.57 7.85
N PRO A 399 25.72 23.85 7.50
CA PRO A 399 24.72 24.90 7.70
C PRO A 399 23.43 24.54 6.97
N VAL A 400 22.31 24.60 7.70
CA VAL A 400 20.97 24.28 7.25
C VAL A 400 20.59 25.26 6.14
N ALA A 401 20.44 24.75 4.91
CA ALA A 401 19.76 25.48 3.85
C ALA A 401 18.27 25.64 4.22
N PRO A 402 17.62 26.76 3.88
CA PRO A 402 16.21 26.96 4.18
C PRO A 402 15.39 25.83 3.51
N ALA A 403 14.59 25.16 4.33
CA ALA A 403 13.71 24.09 3.90
C ALA A 403 12.78 24.57 2.80
N PRO A 404 12.49 23.75 1.77
CA PRO A 404 11.40 24.05 0.84
C PRO A 404 10.09 24.14 1.63
N ALA A 405 9.21 25.06 1.20
CA ALA A 405 7.93 25.28 1.85
C ALA A 405 7.15 23.97 1.98
N PRO A 406 6.69 23.59 3.18
CA PRO A 406 6.02 22.31 3.39
C PRO A 406 4.70 22.29 2.62
N ALA A 407 4.35 21.12 2.06
CA ALA A 407 2.99 20.82 1.65
C ALA A 407 2.04 21.32 2.75
N SER A 408 0.99 22.07 2.38
CA SER A 408 0.14 22.86 3.29
C SER A 408 -0.22 22.08 4.57
N VAL A 409 0.42 22.45 5.68
CA VAL A 409 0.14 21.92 7.01
C VAL A 409 -0.80 22.91 7.69
N ILE A 410 -2.01 22.48 8.00
CA ILE A 410 -2.94 23.28 8.77
C ILE A 410 -2.50 23.24 10.24
N PRO A 411 -2.22 24.39 10.91
CA PRO A 411 -1.73 24.41 12.29
C PRO A 411 -2.80 23.88 13.27
N ARG A 412 -2.37 23.32 14.38
CA ARG A 412 -3.24 22.83 15.47
C ARG A 412 -4.07 23.97 16.07
N SER A 413 -5.38 23.74 16.17
CA SER A 413 -6.21 24.51 17.09
C SER A 413 -6.16 23.89 18.50
N PRO A 414 -6.46 24.66 19.58
CA PRO A 414 -6.43 24.14 20.98
C PRO A 414 -7.29 22.91 21.22
N GLY A 415 -8.35 22.69 20.45
CA GLY A 415 -9.28 21.53 20.59
C GLY A 415 -8.69 20.20 20.14
N VAL A 416 -7.69 20.19 19.26
CA VAL A 416 -7.10 18.95 18.71
C VAL A 416 -6.34 18.15 19.77
N ALA A 417 -5.67 18.82 20.71
CA ALA A 417 -4.94 18.16 21.79
C ALA A 417 -5.89 17.40 22.73
N GLU A 418 -7.03 18.01 23.05
CA GLU A 418 -8.07 17.42 23.91
C GLU A 418 -8.77 16.24 23.24
N LEU A 419 -9.00 16.32 21.92
CA LEU A 419 -9.57 15.22 21.13
C LEU A 419 -8.64 14.00 21.09
N LEU A 420 -7.35 14.20 20.86
CA LEU A 420 -6.38 13.11 20.82
C LEU A 420 -6.23 12.43 22.19
N GLU A 421 -6.40 13.18 23.28
CA GLU A 421 -6.39 12.61 24.63
C GLU A 421 -7.66 11.79 24.92
N LYS A 422 -8.83 12.21 24.42
CA LYS A 422 -10.09 11.44 24.48
C LYS A 422 -10.03 10.15 23.65
N LEU A 423 -9.42 10.19 22.45
CA LEU A 423 -9.26 9.00 21.59
C LEU A 423 -8.23 8.00 22.12
N ARG A 424 -7.26 8.42 22.95
CA ARG A 424 -6.32 7.52 23.63
C ARG A 424 -6.91 6.80 24.83
N ARG A 425 -8.02 7.30 25.38
CA ARG A 425 -8.68 6.74 26.58
C ARG A 425 -9.90 5.86 26.22
N ALA A 426 -10.33 5.83 24.94
CA ALA A 426 -11.36 4.96 24.38
C ALA A 426 -10.73 3.77 23.64
#